data_9dcc3720a6b7a685d27773b5500305f8
#
_entry.id   9dcc3720a6b7a685d27773b5500305f8
#
_cell.length_a   1.000
_cell.length_b   1.000
_cell.length_c   1.000
_cell.angle_alpha   90.00
_cell.angle_beta   90.00
_cell.angle_gamma   90.00
#
_symmetry.space_group_name_H-M   'P 1'
#
loop_
_entity.id
_entity.type
_entity.pdbx_description
1 polymer ?
#
loop_
_entity_poly.entity_id
_entity_poly.type
_entity_poly.pdbx_seq_one_letter_code
_entity_poly.pdbx_strand_id
1 'polypeptide(L)'
;MNTDKVWFITGSNSGFGRSLTEAVLKKGYKVVATTRHPEEIEDLVKEYPDKVKAVSLDITEASEITSAIDTALQTFGRVDVLINNAGFGTLGAVEEISDEQVRKQFEVNCFGTLNLTKAMLPHFRQRKAGHILNVSSVGGFTAFPGTGIYCATKFAIEGYSEALAKEIAPLEIKLTLVEPGAFRTEFAGDSLATPDEQINDYEETAHKFVKMQEEMSGEQPGDPDKAAQAMIKVVESDNPPMRLVLGEDALKATRQKIETFQKELDEWEDVTLSTSYEDAKTTSLG
;
A
#
# COMPACT_ATOMS: atom_id res chain seq x y z
N MET A 1 9.07 -12.41 23.54
CA MET A 1 8.61 -11.38 22.58
C MET A 1 7.40 -10.70 23.19
N ASN A 2 7.31 -9.37 23.10
CA ASN A 2 6.15 -8.64 23.63
C ASN A 2 4.97 -8.87 22.69
N THR A 3 4.03 -9.75 23.05
CA THR A 3 2.83 -10.10 22.25
C THR A 3 1.67 -9.12 22.46
N ASP A 4 1.91 -7.99 23.12
CA ASP A 4 0.87 -6.98 23.44
C ASP A 4 0.67 -5.91 22.36
N LYS A 5 1.40 -5.98 21.21
CA LYS A 5 1.21 -5.01 20.13
C LYS A 5 -0.21 -5.08 19.56
N VAL A 6 -0.78 -3.91 19.30
CA VAL A 6 -2.09 -3.75 18.67
C VAL A 6 -1.90 -3.28 17.23
N TRP A 7 -2.43 -4.05 16.29
CA TRP A 7 -2.38 -3.79 14.87
C TRP A 7 -3.73 -3.25 14.40
N PHE A 8 -3.72 -2.18 13.62
CA PHE A 8 -4.90 -1.65 12.92
C PHE A 8 -4.71 -1.96 11.43
N ILE A 9 -5.57 -2.81 10.87
CA ILE A 9 -5.41 -3.32 9.50
C ILE A 9 -6.65 -2.96 8.68
N THR A 10 -6.46 -2.27 7.53
CA THR A 10 -7.57 -1.94 6.63
C THR A 10 -7.72 -3.00 5.53
N GLY A 11 -8.98 -3.27 5.12
CA GLY A 11 -9.28 -4.28 4.11
C GLY A 11 -8.95 -5.70 4.60
N SER A 12 -9.40 -6.04 5.82
CA SER A 12 -9.07 -7.32 6.49
C SER A 12 -9.90 -8.50 6.03
N ASN A 13 -10.85 -8.31 5.11
CA ASN A 13 -11.77 -9.35 4.66
C ASN A 13 -11.17 -10.28 3.60
N SER A 14 -10.21 -9.80 2.81
CA SER A 14 -9.63 -10.56 1.68
C SER A 14 -8.15 -10.29 1.46
N GLY A 15 -7.52 -11.04 0.58
CA GLY A 15 -6.16 -10.85 0.09
C GLY A 15 -5.10 -10.68 1.18
N PHE A 16 -4.19 -9.72 1.00
CA PHE A 16 -3.13 -9.44 1.98
C PHE A 16 -3.66 -9.06 3.36
N GLY A 17 -4.74 -8.27 3.41
CA GLY A 17 -5.34 -7.84 4.68
C GLY A 17 -5.84 -9.01 5.49
N ARG A 18 -6.48 -9.99 4.86
CA ARG A 18 -6.97 -11.22 5.50
C ARG A 18 -5.80 -12.10 5.96
N SER A 19 -4.87 -12.45 5.07
CA SER A 19 -3.69 -13.26 5.41
C SER A 19 -2.85 -12.62 6.52
N LEU A 20 -2.68 -11.29 6.50
CA LEU A 20 -1.94 -10.59 7.55
C LEU A 20 -2.68 -10.61 8.88
N THR A 21 -4.00 -10.37 8.88
CA THR A 21 -4.84 -10.43 10.08
C THR A 21 -4.72 -11.79 10.76
N GLU A 22 -4.88 -12.88 10.01
CA GLU A 22 -4.74 -14.24 10.53
C GLU A 22 -3.32 -14.51 11.07
N ALA A 23 -2.29 -14.13 10.32
CA ALA A 23 -0.91 -14.35 10.73
C ALA A 23 -0.55 -13.59 12.02
N VAL A 24 -1.04 -12.36 12.17
CA VAL A 24 -0.85 -11.52 13.36
C VAL A 24 -1.56 -12.12 14.57
N LEU A 25 -2.82 -12.60 14.40
CA LEU A 25 -3.59 -13.26 15.45
C LEU A 25 -2.95 -14.59 15.89
N LYS A 26 -2.49 -15.41 14.93
CA LYS A 26 -1.76 -16.68 15.21
C LYS A 26 -0.48 -16.44 16.00
N LYS A 27 0.19 -15.30 15.82
CA LYS A 27 1.35 -14.89 16.65
C LYS A 27 0.97 -14.38 18.05
N GLY A 28 -0.32 -14.21 18.32
CA GLY A 28 -0.83 -13.79 19.62
C GLY A 28 -0.98 -12.30 19.83
N TYR A 29 -0.75 -11.48 18.81
CA TYR A 29 -0.99 -10.04 18.80
C TYR A 29 -2.49 -9.73 18.78
N LYS A 30 -2.84 -8.46 19.05
CA LYS A 30 -4.20 -7.94 18.97
C LYS A 30 -4.42 -7.21 17.64
N VAL A 31 -5.62 -7.30 17.06
CA VAL A 31 -5.95 -6.70 15.78
C VAL A 31 -7.27 -5.95 15.86
N VAL A 32 -7.26 -4.71 15.38
CA VAL A 32 -8.45 -4.00 14.92
C VAL A 32 -8.53 -4.28 13.43
N ALA A 33 -9.41 -5.19 13.05
CA ALA A 33 -9.61 -5.63 11.67
C ALA A 33 -10.73 -4.81 11.05
N THR A 34 -10.44 -4.01 10.02
CA THR A 34 -11.45 -3.15 9.42
C THR A 34 -11.82 -3.59 8.00
N THR A 35 -13.08 -3.50 7.69
CA THR A 35 -13.70 -3.77 6.40
C THR A 35 -15.01 -2.98 6.30
N ARG A 36 -15.54 -2.78 5.10
CA ARG A 36 -16.88 -2.18 4.92
C ARG A 36 -18.00 -3.10 5.43
N HIS A 37 -17.74 -4.41 5.47
CA HIS A 37 -18.67 -5.47 5.85
C HIS A 37 -18.07 -6.33 6.97
N PRO A 38 -18.18 -5.93 8.25
CA PRO A 38 -17.58 -6.65 9.39
C PRO A 38 -18.04 -8.10 9.54
N GLU A 39 -19.20 -8.45 9.02
CA GLU A 39 -19.73 -9.81 8.99
C GLU A 39 -18.84 -10.80 8.21
N GLU A 40 -18.06 -10.32 7.24
CA GLU A 40 -17.14 -11.14 6.43
C GLU A 40 -15.94 -11.67 7.21
N ILE A 41 -15.67 -11.12 8.41
CA ILE A 41 -14.58 -11.54 9.29
C ILE A 41 -15.08 -12.05 10.65
N GLU A 42 -16.35 -12.42 10.75
CA GLU A 42 -16.97 -12.92 11.99
C GLU A 42 -16.33 -14.23 12.47
N ASP A 43 -15.84 -15.05 11.57
CA ASP A 43 -15.10 -16.27 11.88
C ASP A 43 -13.84 -15.98 12.73
N LEU A 44 -13.09 -14.93 12.39
CA LEU A 44 -11.92 -14.50 13.18
C LEU A 44 -12.33 -13.98 14.57
N VAL A 45 -13.47 -13.27 14.65
CA VAL A 45 -13.98 -12.78 15.93
C VAL A 45 -14.38 -13.96 16.84
N LYS A 46 -14.95 -15.02 16.27
CA LYS A 46 -15.30 -16.23 17.02
C LYS A 46 -14.07 -17.02 17.47
N GLU A 47 -13.05 -17.10 16.61
CA GLU A 47 -11.82 -17.84 16.92
C GLU A 47 -10.91 -17.09 17.92
N TYR A 48 -10.89 -15.76 17.87
CA TYR A 48 -9.99 -14.91 18.69
C TYR A 48 -10.76 -13.81 19.46
N PRO A 49 -11.75 -14.13 20.30
CA PRO A 49 -12.70 -13.15 20.85
C PRO A 49 -12.04 -12.01 21.67
N ASP A 50 -10.90 -12.29 22.32
CA ASP A 50 -10.18 -11.31 23.16
C ASP A 50 -9.06 -10.57 22.40
N LYS A 51 -8.80 -10.93 21.15
CA LYS A 51 -7.64 -10.43 20.37
C LYS A 51 -8.04 -9.71 19.11
N VAL A 52 -9.23 -9.89 18.59
CA VAL A 52 -9.69 -9.19 17.38
C VAL A 52 -10.93 -8.37 17.66
N LYS A 53 -10.93 -7.15 17.12
CA LYS A 53 -12.11 -6.29 17.04
C LYS A 53 -12.41 -6.01 15.59
N ALA A 54 -13.54 -6.52 15.09
CA ALA A 54 -14.05 -6.15 13.77
C ALA A 54 -14.69 -4.76 13.84
N VAL A 55 -14.39 -3.91 12.86
CA VAL A 55 -14.88 -2.53 12.79
C VAL A 55 -15.25 -2.18 11.35
N SER A 56 -16.43 -1.59 11.15
CA SER A 56 -16.82 -1.03 9.85
C SER A 56 -15.96 0.18 9.53
N LEU A 57 -15.41 0.22 8.32
CA LEU A 57 -14.63 1.35 7.84
C LEU A 57 -14.67 1.45 6.31
N ASP A 58 -15.30 2.50 5.82
CA ASP A 58 -14.99 3.06 4.51
C ASP A 58 -13.92 4.16 4.70
N ILE A 59 -12.73 3.93 4.13
CA ILE A 59 -11.59 4.87 4.29
C ILE A 59 -11.79 6.19 3.57
N THR A 60 -12.83 6.33 2.75
CA THR A 60 -13.21 7.60 2.11
C THR A 60 -14.04 8.49 3.02
N GLU A 61 -14.60 7.93 4.11
CA GLU A 61 -15.49 8.62 5.03
C GLU A 61 -14.75 9.08 6.30
N ALA A 62 -14.51 10.38 6.43
CA ALA A 62 -13.74 10.95 7.56
C ALA A 62 -14.36 10.64 8.93
N SER A 63 -15.69 10.56 9.02
CA SER A 63 -16.41 10.19 10.24
C SER A 63 -16.16 8.75 10.65
N GLU A 64 -16.10 7.83 9.69
CA GLU A 64 -15.82 6.41 9.93
C GLU A 64 -14.36 6.20 10.33
N ILE A 65 -13.41 6.92 9.71
CA ILE A 65 -12.00 6.92 10.14
C ILE A 65 -11.89 7.29 11.61
N THR A 66 -12.52 8.39 12.04
CA THR A 66 -12.49 8.84 13.43
C THR A 66 -13.09 7.80 14.35
N SER A 67 -14.28 7.28 14.03
CA SER A 67 -14.99 6.27 14.82
C SER A 67 -14.19 4.96 14.96
N ALA A 68 -13.53 4.54 13.88
CA ALA A 68 -12.72 3.32 13.90
C ALA A 68 -11.48 3.46 14.80
N ILE A 69 -10.80 4.63 14.76
CA ILE A 69 -9.66 4.90 15.65
C ILE A 69 -10.13 4.97 17.10
N ASP A 70 -11.22 5.66 17.40
CA ASP A 70 -11.78 5.76 18.76
C ASP A 70 -12.15 4.37 19.29
N THR A 71 -12.78 3.53 18.46
CA THR A 71 -13.09 2.12 18.80
C THR A 71 -11.83 1.33 19.12
N ALA A 72 -10.77 1.48 18.31
CA ALA A 72 -9.49 0.82 18.56
C ALA A 72 -8.89 1.21 19.92
N LEU A 73 -8.87 2.52 20.22
CA LEU A 73 -8.32 3.05 21.46
C LEU A 73 -9.16 2.69 22.68
N GLN A 74 -10.49 2.68 22.56
CA GLN A 74 -11.39 2.22 23.63
C GLN A 74 -11.26 0.72 23.92
N THR A 75 -11.06 -0.10 22.86
CA THR A 75 -10.99 -1.56 23.00
C THR A 75 -9.66 -2.03 23.56
N PHE A 76 -8.55 -1.51 23.03
CA PHE A 76 -7.21 -2.02 23.34
C PHE A 76 -6.29 -0.99 24.02
N GLY A 77 -6.74 0.25 24.21
CA GLY A 77 -5.99 1.32 24.86
C GLY A 77 -4.90 1.96 24.00
N ARG A 78 -4.52 1.33 22.88
CA ARG A 78 -3.46 1.81 21.99
C ARG A 78 -3.53 1.17 20.60
N VAL A 79 -2.84 1.78 19.65
CA VAL A 79 -2.44 1.18 18.37
C VAL A 79 -0.91 1.29 18.27
N ASP A 80 -0.23 0.23 17.88
CA ASP A 80 1.23 0.20 17.71
C ASP A 80 1.63 0.11 16.23
N VAL A 81 0.79 -0.50 15.40
CA VAL A 81 1.04 -0.71 13.97
C VAL A 81 -0.21 -0.34 13.18
N LEU A 82 -0.04 0.52 12.17
CA LEU A 82 -1.07 0.85 11.20
C LEU A 82 -0.72 0.20 9.86
N ILE A 83 -1.62 -0.62 9.32
CA ILE A 83 -1.51 -1.21 7.99
C ILE A 83 -2.57 -0.58 7.08
N ASN A 84 -2.13 0.29 6.20
CA ASN A 84 -2.95 0.83 5.13
C ASN A 84 -2.90 -0.14 3.94
N ASN A 85 -3.84 -1.09 3.92
CA ASN A 85 -3.91 -2.13 2.89
C ASN A 85 -5.13 -1.97 1.98
N ALA A 86 -6.22 -1.37 2.45
CA ALA A 86 -7.42 -1.19 1.64
C ALA A 86 -7.12 -0.45 0.33
N GLY A 87 -7.61 -0.98 -0.77
CA GLY A 87 -7.40 -0.44 -2.11
C GLY A 87 -7.93 -1.37 -3.19
N PHE A 88 -8.06 -0.85 -4.40
CA PHE A 88 -8.48 -1.60 -5.58
C PHE A 88 -7.69 -1.16 -6.81
N GLY A 89 -7.82 -1.89 -7.92
CA GLY A 89 -7.19 -1.58 -9.20
C GLY A 89 -8.19 -1.20 -10.27
N THR A 90 -7.78 -0.33 -11.20
CA THR A 90 -8.47 -0.09 -12.46
C THR A 90 -7.51 -0.43 -13.59
N LEU A 91 -7.94 -1.31 -14.49
CA LEU A 91 -7.16 -1.79 -15.62
C LEU A 91 -7.80 -1.32 -16.92
N GLY A 92 -6.99 -0.77 -17.83
CA GLY A 92 -7.38 -0.24 -19.13
C GLY A 92 -6.34 0.78 -19.61
N ALA A 93 -6.36 1.13 -20.88
CA ALA A 93 -5.54 2.23 -21.37
C ALA A 93 -5.95 3.55 -20.67
N VAL A 94 -4.99 4.45 -20.44
CA VAL A 94 -5.26 5.70 -19.72
C VAL A 94 -6.40 6.50 -20.33
N GLU A 95 -6.54 6.49 -21.66
CA GLU A 95 -7.58 7.20 -22.40
C GLU A 95 -8.98 6.57 -22.22
N GLU A 96 -9.05 5.28 -21.89
CA GLU A 96 -10.30 4.53 -21.72
C GLU A 96 -10.92 4.69 -20.34
N ILE A 97 -10.11 5.04 -19.34
CA ILE A 97 -10.58 5.15 -17.97
C ILE A 97 -11.33 6.47 -17.76
N SER A 98 -12.59 6.38 -17.36
CA SER A 98 -13.43 7.56 -17.14
C SER A 98 -12.91 8.42 -15.97
N ASP A 99 -13.22 9.72 -16.02
CA ASP A 99 -12.89 10.66 -14.94
C ASP A 99 -13.46 10.21 -13.59
N GLU A 100 -14.62 9.58 -13.58
CA GLU A 100 -15.25 9.05 -12.36
C GLU A 100 -14.42 7.90 -11.79
N GLN A 101 -13.99 6.95 -12.62
CA GLN A 101 -13.14 5.84 -12.21
C GLN A 101 -11.78 6.34 -11.70
N VAL A 102 -11.17 7.30 -12.38
CA VAL A 102 -9.91 7.95 -11.92
C VAL A 102 -10.09 8.54 -10.53
N ARG A 103 -11.12 9.39 -10.34
CA ARG A 103 -11.37 10.04 -9.03
C ARG A 103 -11.63 9.02 -7.93
N LYS A 104 -12.47 8.03 -8.19
CA LYS A 104 -12.79 6.97 -7.22
C LYS A 104 -11.53 6.20 -6.79
N GLN A 105 -10.65 5.87 -7.74
CA GLN A 105 -9.42 5.16 -7.43
C GLN A 105 -8.45 5.99 -6.60
N PHE A 106 -8.31 7.28 -6.91
CA PHE A 106 -7.51 8.20 -6.09
C PHE A 106 -8.11 8.40 -4.71
N GLU A 107 -9.44 8.54 -4.62
CA GLU A 107 -10.14 8.73 -3.34
C GLU A 107 -9.87 7.57 -2.39
N VAL A 108 -10.01 6.33 -2.86
CA VAL A 108 -9.77 5.16 -2.03
C VAL A 108 -8.27 4.95 -1.80
N ASN A 109 -7.49 4.77 -2.87
CA ASN A 109 -6.10 4.30 -2.74
C ASN A 109 -5.17 5.37 -2.14
N CYS A 110 -5.35 6.64 -2.52
CA CYS A 110 -4.45 7.72 -2.13
C CYS A 110 -5.01 8.54 -0.96
N PHE A 111 -6.17 9.19 -1.15
CA PHE A 111 -6.69 10.10 -0.13
C PHE A 111 -7.18 9.37 1.12
N GLY A 112 -7.86 8.23 0.98
CA GLY A 112 -8.28 7.41 2.11
C GLY A 112 -7.09 6.96 2.97
N THR A 113 -6.04 6.44 2.33
CA THR A 113 -4.77 6.07 2.99
C THR A 113 -4.11 7.25 3.69
N LEU A 114 -4.03 8.40 3.03
CA LEU A 114 -3.46 9.62 3.60
C LEU A 114 -4.29 10.14 4.79
N ASN A 115 -5.62 10.16 4.67
CA ASN A 115 -6.52 10.65 5.71
C ASN A 115 -6.46 9.79 6.97
N LEU A 116 -6.48 8.46 6.81
CA LEU A 116 -6.32 7.55 7.96
C LEU A 116 -4.95 7.71 8.62
N THR A 117 -3.88 7.82 7.81
CA THR A 117 -2.54 8.08 8.33
C THR A 117 -2.50 9.37 9.14
N LYS A 118 -3.01 10.48 8.60
CA LYS A 118 -3.09 11.78 9.30
C LYS A 118 -3.87 11.70 10.60
N ALA A 119 -4.99 10.98 10.61
CA ALA A 119 -5.82 10.82 11.80
C ALA A 119 -5.13 9.98 12.90
N MET A 120 -4.28 9.00 12.52
CA MET A 120 -3.54 8.16 13.47
C MET A 120 -2.26 8.83 14.01
N LEU A 121 -1.65 9.73 13.25
CA LEU A 121 -0.38 10.39 13.62
C LEU A 121 -0.38 11.07 15.00
N PRO A 122 -1.44 11.78 15.45
CA PRO A 122 -1.47 12.37 16.80
C PRO A 122 -1.28 11.34 17.92
N HIS A 123 -1.88 10.15 17.78
CA HIS A 123 -1.73 9.04 18.73
C HIS A 123 -0.28 8.53 18.78
N PHE A 124 0.33 8.27 17.62
CA PHE A 124 1.73 7.82 17.53
C PHE A 124 2.70 8.89 18.06
N ARG A 125 2.50 10.15 17.68
CA ARG A 125 3.33 11.29 18.12
C ARG A 125 3.31 11.48 19.63
N GLN A 126 2.12 11.38 20.25
CA GLN A 126 2.00 11.48 21.71
C GLN A 126 2.75 10.37 22.43
N ARG A 127 2.77 9.18 21.87
CA ARG A 127 3.43 8.00 22.44
C ARG A 127 4.92 7.92 22.08
N LYS A 128 5.39 8.71 21.12
CA LYS A 128 6.72 8.57 20.52
C LYS A 128 7.00 7.13 20.09
N ALA A 129 6.03 6.48 19.51
CA ALA A 129 6.11 5.09 19.08
C ALA A 129 4.99 4.79 18.09
N GLY A 130 5.33 4.08 17.02
CA GLY A 130 4.38 3.61 16.02
C GLY A 130 5.12 3.07 14.79
N HIS A 131 4.46 2.20 14.04
CA HIS A 131 4.95 1.77 12.74
C HIS A 131 3.82 1.79 11.73
N ILE A 132 3.97 2.55 10.66
CA ILE A 132 3.01 2.66 9.57
C ILE A 132 3.54 1.81 8.40
N LEU A 133 2.72 0.87 7.92
CA LEU A 133 2.96 0.16 6.68
C LEU A 133 1.93 0.59 5.65
N ASN A 134 2.40 1.20 4.57
CA ASN A 134 1.55 1.53 3.42
C ASN A 134 1.73 0.46 2.35
N VAL A 135 0.67 -0.29 2.05
CA VAL A 135 0.70 -1.29 0.97
C VAL A 135 0.61 -0.54 -0.36
N SER A 136 1.79 -0.32 -0.93
CA SER A 136 2.00 0.21 -2.27
C SER A 136 1.89 -0.93 -3.30
N SER A 137 2.79 -0.99 -4.23
CA SER A 137 2.95 -1.99 -5.27
C SER A 137 4.30 -1.79 -5.95
N VAL A 138 4.83 -2.79 -6.64
CA VAL A 138 5.84 -2.55 -7.66
C VAL A 138 5.37 -1.50 -8.67
N GLY A 139 4.05 -1.39 -8.88
CA GLY A 139 3.39 -0.34 -9.66
C GLY A 139 3.51 1.07 -9.08
N GLY A 140 4.01 1.24 -7.85
CA GLY A 140 4.37 2.55 -7.26
C GLY A 140 5.79 2.99 -7.58
N PHE A 141 6.61 2.10 -8.12
CA PHE A 141 7.99 2.38 -8.50
C PHE A 141 8.22 2.29 -10.03
N THR A 142 7.54 1.38 -10.70
CA THR A 142 7.55 1.26 -12.17
C THR A 142 6.13 1.07 -12.69
N ALA A 143 5.82 1.56 -13.88
CA ALA A 143 4.49 1.48 -14.46
C ALA A 143 4.44 0.46 -15.62
N PHE A 144 3.24 -0.10 -15.84
CA PHE A 144 2.99 -1.08 -16.89
C PHE A 144 1.83 -0.62 -17.77
N PRO A 145 1.79 -1.00 -19.07
CA PRO A 145 0.66 -0.70 -19.94
C PRO A 145 -0.65 -1.19 -19.32
N GLY A 146 -1.73 -0.45 -19.47
CA GLY A 146 -3.04 -0.81 -18.94
C GLY A 146 -3.21 -0.68 -17.42
N THR A 147 -2.20 -0.17 -16.69
CA THR A 147 -2.28 0.05 -15.24
C THR A 147 -2.00 1.50 -14.84
N GLY A 148 -2.01 2.43 -15.79
CA GLY A 148 -1.53 3.80 -15.60
C GLY A 148 -2.17 4.54 -14.43
N ILE A 149 -3.49 4.49 -14.30
CA ILE A 149 -4.22 5.18 -13.22
C ILE A 149 -3.95 4.52 -11.86
N TYR A 150 -3.95 3.18 -11.81
CA TYR A 150 -3.55 2.45 -10.61
C TYR A 150 -2.13 2.81 -10.18
N CYS A 151 -1.16 2.73 -11.10
CA CYS A 151 0.22 3.12 -10.82
C CYS A 151 0.33 4.55 -10.32
N ALA A 152 -0.40 5.51 -10.92
CA ALA A 152 -0.40 6.89 -10.46
C ALA A 152 -0.81 7.03 -8.99
N THR A 153 -1.82 6.29 -8.52
CA THR A 153 -2.18 6.29 -7.09
C THR A 153 -1.08 5.70 -6.20
N LYS A 154 -0.39 4.65 -6.67
CA LYS A 154 0.70 4.05 -5.91
C LYS A 154 1.96 4.92 -5.90
N PHE A 155 2.30 5.60 -7.00
CA PHE A 155 3.35 6.63 -7.03
C PHE A 155 3.03 7.79 -6.07
N ALA A 156 1.77 8.20 -5.96
CA ALA A 156 1.36 9.21 -4.98
C ALA A 156 1.60 8.76 -3.54
N ILE A 157 1.29 7.48 -3.22
CA ILE A 157 1.58 6.88 -1.91
C ILE A 157 3.09 6.87 -1.64
N GLU A 158 3.91 6.45 -2.62
CA GLU A 158 5.37 6.45 -2.49
C GLU A 158 5.90 7.85 -2.14
N GLY A 159 5.49 8.86 -2.94
CA GLY A 159 5.99 10.23 -2.78
C GLY A 159 5.69 10.83 -1.41
N TYR A 160 4.43 10.81 -0.97
CA TYR A 160 4.11 11.37 0.35
C TYR A 160 4.68 10.54 1.50
N SER A 161 4.78 9.22 1.35
CA SER A 161 5.31 8.36 2.40
C SER A 161 6.81 8.58 2.60
N GLU A 162 7.56 8.80 1.53
CA GLU A 162 8.99 9.13 1.62
C GLU A 162 9.22 10.46 2.36
N ALA A 163 8.43 11.48 2.08
CA ALA A 163 8.48 12.74 2.79
C ALA A 163 8.09 12.57 4.26
N LEU A 164 6.94 11.91 4.51
CA LEU A 164 6.43 11.66 5.85
C LEU A 164 7.43 10.88 6.72
N ALA A 165 8.09 9.86 6.16
CA ALA A 165 9.07 9.08 6.92
C ALA A 165 10.20 9.95 7.49
N LYS A 166 10.68 10.95 6.72
CA LYS A 166 11.68 11.92 7.18
C LYS A 166 11.12 12.85 8.26
N GLU A 167 9.86 13.26 8.14
CA GLU A 167 9.19 14.14 9.11
C GLU A 167 8.96 13.46 10.47
N ILE A 168 8.60 12.16 10.46
CA ILE A 168 8.24 11.43 11.69
C ILE A 168 9.41 10.67 12.33
N ALA A 169 10.55 10.51 11.66
CA ALA A 169 11.73 9.84 12.20
C ALA A 169 12.21 10.45 13.55
N PRO A 170 12.26 11.79 13.73
CA PRO A 170 12.64 12.39 15.02
C PRO A 170 11.59 12.13 16.13
N LEU A 171 10.42 11.64 15.78
CA LEU A 171 9.33 11.30 16.71
C LEU A 171 9.31 9.81 17.07
N GLU A 172 10.34 9.05 16.67
CA GLU A 172 10.47 7.60 16.88
C GLU A 172 9.32 6.79 16.24
N ILE A 173 8.69 7.33 15.19
CA ILE A 173 7.66 6.67 14.40
C ILE A 173 8.30 6.14 13.13
N LYS A 174 8.08 4.86 12.83
CA LYS A 174 8.62 4.18 11.65
C LYS A 174 7.59 4.16 10.52
N LEU A 175 8.07 4.16 9.29
CA LEU A 175 7.24 3.96 8.11
C LEU A 175 7.93 3.00 7.15
N THR A 176 7.16 2.06 6.59
CA THR A 176 7.61 1.13 5.55
C THR A 176 6.59 1.09 4.43
N LEU A 177 7.05 1.25 3.21
CA LEU A 177 6.31 0.98 1.99
C LEU A 177 6.42 -0.51 1.66
N VAL A 178 5.31 -1.19 1.45
CA VAL A 178 5.28 -2.59 1.01
C VAL A 178 5.01 -2.59 -0.48
N GLU A 179 5.92 -3.12 -1.27
CA GLU A 179 5.91 -3.07 -2.73
C GLU A 179 5.79 -4.49 -3.32
N PRO A 180 4.60 -5.12 -3.28
CA PRO A 180 4.39 -6.43 -3.85
C PRO A 180 4.37 -6.42 -5.38
N GLY A 181 4.84 -7.50 -5.98
CA GLY A 181 4.57 -7.88 -7.36
C GLY A 181 3.24 -8.61 -7.50
N ALA A 182 3.20 -9.65 -8.35
CA ALA A 182 2.02 -10.46 -8.58
C ALA A 182 1.85 -11.52 -7.47
N PHE A 183 0.81 -11.37 -6.67
CA PHE A 183 0.46 -12.28 -5.59
C PHE A 183 -0.92 -12.90 -5.79
N ARG A 184 -1.08 -14.14 -5.36
CA ARG A 184 -2.32 -14.89 -5.48
C ARG A 184 -3.33 -14.40 -4.44
N THR A 185 -4.04 -13.33 -4.80
CA THR A 185 -5.08 -12.70 -3.97
C THR A 185 -6.31 -12.40 -4.83
N GLU A 186 -7.44 -12.10 -4.20
CA GLU A 186 -8.67 -11.66 -4.87
C GLU A 186 -8.55 -10.25 -5.50
N PHE A 187 -7.41 -9.60 -5.36
CA PHE A 187 -7.16 -8.30 -6.01
C PHE A 187 -7.25 -8.38 -7.54
N ALA A 188 -6.85 -9.51 -8.13
CA ALA A 188 -6.96 -9.78 -9.57
C ALA A 188 -8.36 -10.28 -10.01
N GLY A 189 -9.35 -10.26 -9.11
CA GLY A 189 -10.74 -10.65 -9.36
C GLY A 189 -11.69 -9.48 -9.14
N ASP A 190 -12.61 -9.61 -8.19
CA ASP A 190 -13.70 -8.64 -7.91
C ASP A 190 -13.23 -7.22 -7.52
N SER A 191 -11.94 -7.06 -7.17
CA SER A 191 -11.35 -5.75 -6.86
C SER A 191 -10.79 -5.01 -8.07
N LEU A 192 -10.99 -5.52 -9.30
CA LEU A 192 -10.58 -4.85 -10.53
C LEU A 192 -11.76 -4.17 -11.22
N ALA A 193 -11.61 -2.89 -11.51
CA ALA A 193 -12.51 -2.16 -12.41
C ALA A 193 -11.89 -2.11 -13.82
N THR A 194 -12.73 -2.22 -14.83
CA THR A 194 -12.36 -2.08 -16.25
C THR A 194 -13.14 -0.95 -16.89
N PRO A 195 -12.67 -0.37 -18.00
CA PRO A 195 -13.43 0.64 -18.74
C PRO A 195 -14.70 0.05 -19.37
N ASP A 196 -15.72 0.88 -19.54
CA ASP A 196 -16.98 0.50 -20.20
C ASP A 196 -16.79 0.28 -21.71
N GLU A 197 -15.88 1.00 -22.33
CA GLU A 197 -15.55 0.93 -23.74
C GLU A 197 -14.04 0.77 -23.93
N GLN A 198 -13.65 0.00 -24.94
CA GLN A 198 -12.25 -0.23 -25.33
C GLN A 198 -11.96 0.40 -26.68
N ILE A 199 -10.75 0.98 -26.82
CA ILE A 199 -10.24 1.58 -28.06
C ILE A 199 -9.29 0.60 -28.72
N ASN A 200 -9.63 0.13 -29.93
CA ASN A 200 -8.87 -0.91 -30.63
C ASN A 200 -7.38 -0.59 -30.82
N ASP A 201 -7.01 0.69 -30.86
CA ASP A 201 -5.62 1.14 -31.03
C ASP A 201 -4.71 0.71 -29.86
N TYR A 202 -5.28 0.31 -28.72
CA TYR A 202 -4.54 -0.18 -27.54
C TYR A 202 -4.49 -1.72 -27.43
N GLU A 203 -4.99 -2.46 -28.44
CA GLU A 203 -5.08 -3.92 -28.42
C GLU A 203 -3.71 -4.59 -28.17
N GLU A 204 -2.66 -4.16 -28.87
CA GLU A 204 -1.31 -4.73 -28.78
C GLU A 204 -0.50 -4.23 -27.56
N THR A 205 -1.03 -3.31 -26.78
CA THR A 205 -0.36 -2.70 -25.62
C THR A 205 -1.12 -2.92 -24.32
N ALA A 206 -2.04 -2.02 -23.99
CA ALA A 206 -2.77 -2.06 -22.71
C ALA A 206 -3.66 -3.31 -22.61
N HIS A 207 -4.46 -3.62 -23.65
CA HIS A 207 -5.36 -4.78 -23.58
C HIS A 207 -4.61 -6.10 -23.51
N LYS A 208 -3.53 -6.24 -24.26
CA LYS A 208 -2.67 -7.43 -24.20
C LYS A 208 -2.08 -7.66 -22.80
N PHE A 209 -1.64 -6.59 -22.14
CA PHE A 209 -1.14 -6.68 -20.78
C PHE A 209 -2.25 -7.02 -19.77
N VAL A 210 -3.41 -6.38 -19.88
CA VAL A 210 -4.59 -6.65 -19.03
C VAL A 210 -5.00 -8.11 -19.17
N LYS A 211 -5.16 -8.59 -20.40
CA LYS A 211 -5.51 -9.99 -20.69
C LYS A 211 -4.51 -10.96 -20.07
N MET A 212 -3.21 -10.69 -20.20
CA MET A 212 -2.19 -11.52 -19.56
C MET A 212 -2.35 -11.57 -18.03
N GLN A 213 -2.72 -10.44 -17.39
CA GLN A 213 -2.98 -10.41 -15.94
C GLN A 213 -4.22 -11.23 -15.56
N GLU A 214 -5.27 -11.17 -16.37
CA GLU A 214 -6.51 -11.95 -16.18
C GLU A 214 -6.24 -13.45 -16.33
N GLU A 215 -5.50 -13.86 -17.37
CA GLU A 215 -5.11 -15.25 -17.60
C GLU A 215 -4.23 -15.84 -16.48
N MET A 216 -3.45 -14.99 -15.79
CA MET A 216 -2.65 -15.38 -14.64
C MET A 216 -3.44 -15.39 -13.32
N SER A 217 -4.72 -15.05 -13.33
CA SER A 217 -5.51 -14.99 -12.11
C SER A 217 -5.61 -16.35 -11.42
N GLY A 218 -5.21 -16.40 -10.14
CA GLY A 218 -5.11 -17.66 -9.37
C GLY A 218 -3.80 -18.42 -9.54
N GLU A 219 -2.95 -18.05 -10.52
CA GLU A 219 -1.65 -18.69 -10.79
C GLU A 219 -0.45 -17.77 -10.50
N GLN A 220 -0.69 -16.59 -9.92
CA GLN A 220 0.37 -15.66 -9.56
C GLN A 220 1.41 -16.37 -8.66
N PRO A 221 2.73 -16.05 -8.81
CA PRO A 221 3.79 -16.74 -8.07
C PRO A 221 3.85 -16.37 -6.58
N GLY A 222 3.34 -15.21 -6.21
CA GLY A 222 3.42 -14.71 -4.85
C GLY A 222 2.40 -15.38 -3.91
N ASP A 223 2.87 -15.74 -2.73
CA ASP A 223 2.09 -16.35 -1.64
C ASP A 223 1.74 -15.28 -0.60
N PRO A 224 0.45 -14.91 -0.42
CA PRO A 224 0.04 -13.87 0.51
C PRO A 224 0.37 -14.18 1.98
N ASP A 225 0.40 -15.45 2.38
CA ASP A 225 0.77 -15.84 3.74
C ASP A 225 2.26 -15.61 4.00
N LYS A 226 3.11 -15.86 3.01
CA LYS A 226 4.54 -15.52 3.10
C LYS A 226 4.77 -14.02 3.10
N ALA A 227 3.98 -13.25 2.33
CA ALA A 227 4.01 -11.80 2.40
C ALA A 227 3.60 -11.29 3.80
N ALA A 228 2.56 -11.86 4.40
CA ALA A 228 2.16 -11.53 5.76
C ALA A 228 3.30 -11.79 6.78
N GLN A 229 3.99 -12.92 6.68
CA GLN A 229 5.16 -13.20 7.52
C GLN A 229 6.31 -12.20 7.30
N ALA A 230 6.55 -11.77 6.06
CA ALA A 230 7.55 -10.75 5.76
C ALA A 230 7.18 -9.39 6.37
N MET A 231 5.92 -8.95 6.27
CA MET A 231 5.43 -7.73 6.91
C MET A 231 5.56 -7.77 8.44
N ILE A 232 5.23 -8.91 9.07
CA ILE A 232 5.40 -9.08 10.51
C ILE A 232 6.89 -8.99 10.88
N LYS A 233 7.78 -9.65 10.12
CA LYS A 233 9.23 -9.58 10.33
C LYS A 233 9.76 -8.14 10.26
N VAL A 234 9.25 -7.33 9.36
CA VAL A 234 9.60 -5.91 9.26
C VAL A 234 9.17 -5.13 10.50
N VAL A 235 7.96 -5.36 10.99
CA VAL A 235 7.45 -4.70 12.23
C VAL A 235 8.23 -5.14 13.47
N GLU A 236 8.76 -6.36 13.48
CA GLU A 236 9.57 -6.90 14.58
C GLU A 236 11.05 -6.47 14.48
N SER A 237 11.47 -5.85 13.36
CA SER A 237 12.84 -5.38 13.15
C SER A 237 13.12 -4.09 13.89
N ASP A 238 14.30 -3.99 14.49
CA ASP A 238 14.81 -2.74 15.09
C ASP A 238 15.08 -1.69 14.00
N ASN A 239 15.56 -2.15 12.83
CA ASN A 239 15.89 -1.34 11.66
C ASN A 239 15.07 -1.79 10.43
N PRO A 240 13.78 -1.49 10.34
CA PRO A 240 12.98 -1.83 9.17
C PRO A 240 13.41 -1.01 7.94
N PRO A 241 13.35 -1.59 6.74
CA PRO A 241 13.62 -0.85 5.53
C PRO A 241 12.50 0.17 5.25
N MET A 242 12.84 1.26 4.55
CA MET A 242 11.83 2.19 4.01
C MET A 242 10.96 1.50 2.95
N ARG A 243 11.55 0.64 2.13
CA ARG A 243 10.87 -0.12 1.07
C ARG A 243 11.07 -1.62 1.25
N LEU A 244 9.97 -2.35 1.28
CA LEU A 244 9.91 -3.79 1.33
C LEU A 244 9.37 -4.33 -0.01
N VAL A 245 10.26 -4.62 -0.94
CA VAL A 245 9.91 -5.25 -2.21
C VAL A 245 9.59 -6.73 -1.97
N LEU A 246 8.44 -7.19 -2.44
CA LEU A 246 7.99 -8.57 -2.28
C LEU A 246 7.71 -9.23 -3.64
N GLY A 247 8.30 -10.38 -3.86
CA GLY A 247 8.21 -11.15 -5.10
C GLY A 247 9.44 -11.00 -5.98
N GLU A 248 9.77 -12.06 -6.71
CA GLU A 248 10.91 -12.09 -7.64
C GLU A 248 10.68 -11.17 -8.85
N ASP A 249 9.46 -11.14 -9.33
CA ASP A 249 8.99 -10.28 -10.42
C ASP A 249 9.12 -8.79 -10.05
N ALA A 250 8.68 -8.41 -8.85
CA ALA A 250 8.85 -7.04 -8.35
C ALA A 250 10.32 -6.66 -8.20
N LEU A 251 11.15 -7.56 -7.64
CA LEU A 251 12.57 -7.32 -7.49
C LEU A 251 13.25 -7.11 -8.85
N LYS A 252 12.90 -7.94 -9.85
CA LYS A 252 13.43 -7.82 -11.21
C LYS A 252 12.99 -6.51 -11.87
N ALA A 253 11.70 -6.16 -11.79
CA ALA A 253 11.17 -4.93 -12.39
C ALA A 253 11.79 -3.68 -11.74
N THR A 254 11.94 -3.67 -10.42
CA THR A 254 12.58 -2.57 -9.69
C THR A 254 14.04 -2.38 -10.11
N ARG A 255 14.82 -3.46 -10.19
CA ARG A 255 16.22 -3.40 -10.66
C ARG A 255 16.33 -2.90 -12.10
N GLN A 256 15.46 -3.39 -12.97
CA GLN A 256 15.41 -2.94 -14.37
C GLN A 256 15.10 -1.45 -14.49
N LYS A 257 14.15 -0.95 -13.69
CA LYS A 257 13.81 0.48 -13.66
C LYS A 257 14.99 1.34 -13.20
N ILE A 258 15.70 0.91 -12.15
CA ILE A 258 16.89 1.62 -11.65
C ILE A 258 17.98 1.66 -12.72
N GLU A 259 18.28 0.53 -13.37
CA GLU A 259 19.29 0.45 -14.42
C GLU A 259 18.93 1.34 -15.63
N THR A 260 17.68 1.31 -16.06
CA THR A 260 17.21 2.14 -17.17
C THR A 260 17.32 3.61 -16.84
N PHE A 261 16.87 4.02 -15.65
CA PHE A 261 16.93 5.41 -15.23
C PHE A 261 18.36 5.90 -15.06
N GLN A 262 19.28 5.06 -14.56
CA GLN A 262 20.71 5.42 -14.48
C GLN A 262 21.30 5.69 -15.87
N LYS A 263 20.98 4.87 -16.88
CA LYS A 263 21.43 5.09 -18.26
C LYS A 263 20.90 6.42 -18.84
N GLU A 264 19.63 6.72 -18.58
CA GLU A 264 19.02 7.99 -19.00
C GLU A 264 19.72 9.20 -18.34
N LEU A 265 20.06 9.10 -17.06
CA LEU A 265 20.80 10.15 -16.35
C LEU A 265 22.20 10.35 -16.93
N ASP A 266 22.94 9.26 -17.18
CA ASP A 266 24.30 9.31 -17.73
C ASP A 266 24.29 9.89 -19.17
N GLU A 267 23.30 9.53 -19.98
CA GLU A 267 23.15 10.01 -21.36
C GLU A 267 22.83 11.52 -21.42
N TRP A 268 22.08 12.05 -20.45
CA TRP A 268 21.61 13.43 -20.43
C TRP A 268 22.33 14.30 -19.39
N GLU A 269 23.42 13.82 -18.80
CA GLU A 269 24.15 14.53 -17.74
C GLU A 269 24.59 15.93 -18.17
N ASP A 270 25.22 16.08 -19.36
CA ASP A 270 25.68 17.36 -19.86
C ASP A 270 24.55 18.38 -20.02
N VAL A 271 23.39 17.94 -20.53
CA VAL A 271 22.20 18.78 -20.66
C VAL A 271 21.68 19.18 -19.28
N THR A 272 21.63 18.25 -18.35
CA THR A 272 21.18 18.49 -16.96
C THR A 272 22.07 19.56 -16.30
N LEU A 273 23.36 19.41 -16.37
CA LEU A 273 24.31 20.33 -15.76
C LEU A 273 24.32 21.73 -16.43
N SER A 274 24.02 21.81 -17.73
CA SER A 274 23.95 23.06 -18.47
C SER A 274 22.84 24.01 -18.05
N THR A 275 21.86 23.51 -17.23
CA THR A 275 20.73 24.32 -16.74
C THR A 275 21.03 25.17 -15.51
N SER A 276 22.25 25.07 -14.97
CA SER A 276 22.67 25.85 -13.80
C SER A 276 23.28 27.20 -14.23
N TYR A 277 23.13 28.23 -13.40
CA TYR A 277 23.89 29.49 -13.58
C TYR A 277 25.37 29.24 -13.33
N GLU A 278 26.25 29.93 -14.07
CA GLU A 278 27.71 29.80 -13.94
C GLU A 278 28.24 30.14 -12.52
N ASP A 279 27.55 31.03 -11.80
CA ASP A 279 27.86 31.44 -10.43
C ASP A 279 27.07 30.71 -9.36
N ALA A 280 26.28 29.68 -9.74
CA ALA A 280 25.44 28.93 -8.80
C ALA A 280 26.28 28.17 -7.78
N LYS A 281 25.91 28.32 -6.50
CA LYS A 281 26.46 27.46 -5.44
C LYS A 281 25.75 26.13 -5.44
N THR A 282 26.49 25.04 -5.52
CA THR A 282 25.91 23.69 -5.39
C THR A 282 25.27 23.54 -4.00
N THR A 283 23.98 23.29 -3.98
CA THR A 283 23.23 22.99 -2.74
C THR A 283 22.76 21.55 -2.78
N SER A 284 22.93 20.81 -1.67
CA SER A 284 22.31 19.50 -1.51
C SER A 284 20.82 19.68 -1.20
N LEU A 285 19.96 18.86 -1.79
CA LEU A 285 18.51 18.85 -1.53
C LEU A 285 18.11 18.02 -0.29
N GLY A 286 19.07 17.61 0.53
CA GLY A 286 18.77 16.87 1.76
C GLY A 286 19.90 15.98 2.22
#